data_782b8d2dbcbff6002702dfa36e2d7eaf
#
_entry.id   782b8d2dbcbff6002702dfa36e2d7eaf
#
_cell.length_a   1.000
_cell.length_b   1.000
_cell.length_c   1.000
_cell.angle_alpha   90.00
_cell.angle_beta   90.00
_cell.angle_gamma   90.00
#
_symmetry.space_group_name_H-M   'P 1'
#
loop_
_entity.id
_entity.type
_entity.pdbx_description
1 polymer ?
#
loop_
_entity_poly.entity_id
_entity_poly.type
_entity_poly.pdbx_seq_one_letter_code
_entity_poly.pdbx_strand_id
1 'polypeptide(L)'
;NKKVMISIDEVKRLKKKYPNKIPFLLEAKNITIDRHKYLVDNYTRFADLLLVFRRRISDLKPTESIYMFVGEDPTLVPLHKEVKEVFDNLNTCGFIKITIARENTFGS
;
A
#
# COMPACT_ATOMS: atom_id res chain seq x y z
N ASN A 1 14.52 14.26 -3.68
CA ASN A 1 13.43 13.34 -3.38
C ASN A 1 13.72 11.98 -3.98
N LYS A 2 14.04 11.06 -3.11
CA LYS A 2 14.29 9.70 -3.56
C LYS A 2 12.96 8.96 -3.74
N LYS A 3 12.77 8.43 -4.94
CA LYS A 3 11.66 7.55 -5.20
C LYS A 3 12.04 6.15 -4.72
N VAL A 4 11.21 5.57 -3.87
CA VAL A 4 11.40 4.20 -3.42
C VAL A 4 10.98 3.26 -4.53
N MET A 5 11.82 2.27 -4.81
CA MET A 5 11.58 1.31 -5.89
C MET A 5 11.82 -0.11 -5.41
N ILE A 6 11.17 -1.05 -6.09
CA ILE A 6 11.39 -2.46 -5.88
C ILE A 6 11.86 -3.08 -7.19
N SER A 7 12.94 -3.86 -7.15
CA SER A 7 13.49 -4.46 -8.35
C SER A 7 12.77 -5.76 -8.69
N ILE A 8 12.85 -6.16 -9.96
CA ILE A 8 12.29 -7.44 -10.42
C ILE A 8 12.95 -8.61 -9.69
N ASP A 9 14.25 -8.53 -9.45
CA ASP A 9 14.96 -9.59 -8.72
C ASP A 9 14.49 -9.70 -7.29
N GLU A 10 14.24 -8.59 -6.63
CA GLU A 10 13.70 -8.58 -5.28
C GLU A 10 12.31 -9.20 -5.24
N VAL A 11 11.45 -8.85 -6.20
CA VAL A 11 10.11 -9.42 -6.31
C VAL A 11 10.16 -10.93 -6.48
N LYS A 12 11.02 -11.41 -7.39
CA LYS A 12 11.15 -12.86 -7.64
C LYS A 12 11.65 -13.58 -6.40
N ARG A 13 12.63 -13.03 -5.69
CA ARG A 13 13.16 -13.60 -4.46
C ARG A 13 12.08 -13.70 -3.38
N LEU A 14 11.30 -12.64 -3.23
CA LEU A 14 10.24 -12.60 -2.22
C LEU A 14 9.13 -13.59 -2.55
N LYS A 15 8.75 -13.70 -3.82
CA LYS A 15 7.72 -14.65 -4.25
C LYS A 15 8.14 -16.09 -3.97
N LYS A 16 9.41 -16.40 -4.22
CA LYS A 16 9.94 -17.74 -3.97
C LYS A 16 9.98 -18.06 -2.49
N LYS A 17 10.40 -17.08 -1.67
CA LYS A 17 10.55 -17.29 -0.24
C LYS A 17 9.22 -17.24 0.51
N TYR A 18 8.31 -16.39 0.04
CA TYR A 18 7.01 -16.17 0.69
C TYR A 18 5.86 -16.29 -0.33
N PRO A 19 5.55 -17.52 -0.79
CA PRO A 19 4.58 -17.71 -1.88
C PRO A 19 3.16 -17.29 -1.52
N ASN A 20 2.84 -17.20 -0.24
CA ASN A 20 1.50 -16.81 0.23
C ASN A 20 1.42 -15.33 0.61
N LYS A 21 2.44 -14.57 0.27
CA LYS A 21 2.48 -13.14 0.57
C LYS A 21 2.70 -12.33 -0.70
N ILE A 22 2.22 -11.10 -0.67
CA ILE A 22 2.34 -10.17 -1.80
C ILE A 22 3.20 -8.99 -1.34
N PRO A 23 4.26 -8.65 -2.10
CA PRO A 23 5.04 -7.46 -1.79
C PRO A 23 4.22 -6.20 -2.08
N PHE A 24 4.30 -5.24 -1.18
CA PHE A 24 3.68 -3.94 -1.33
C PHE A 24 4.75 -2.86 -1.33
N LEU A 25 4.60 -1.92 -2.23
CA LEU A 25 5.38 -0.69 -2.25
C LEU A 25 4.46 0.46 -1.87
N LEU A 26 4.77 1.12 -0.76
CA LEU A 26 3.95 2.18 -0.23
C LEU A 26 4.57 3.53 -0.53
N GLU A 27 3.81 4.41 -1.17
CA GLU A 27 4.17 5.80 -1.38
C GLU A 27 3.21 6.68 -0.59
N ALA A 28 3.71 7.81 -0.11
CA ALA A 28 2.91 8.72 0.70
C ALA A 28 2.90 10.11 0.09
N LYS A 29 1.74 10.75 0.09
CA LYS A 29 1.57 12.14 -0.31
C LYS A 29 1.15 12.95 0.90
N ASN A 30 1.93 13.98 1.25
CA ASN A 30 1.67 14.87 2.37
C ASN A 30 1.60 14.16 3.72
N ILE A 31 2.26 13.02 3.82
CA ILE A 31 2.32 12.20 5.03
C ILE A 31 3.74 11.65 5.16
N THR A 32 4.20 11.51 6.39
CA THR A 32 5.50 10.91 6.66
C THR A 32 5.31 9.47 7.13
N ILE A 33 5.94 8.53 6.42
CA ILE A 33 5.95 7.12 6.79
C ILE A 33 7.39 6.66 6.95
N ASP A 34 7.59 5.69 7.84
CA ASP A 34 8.92 5.18 8.17
C ASP A 34 9.30 3.93 7.37
N ARG A 35 8.34 3.30 6.71
CA ARG A 35 8.58 2.07 5.96
C ARG A 35 7.77 2.10 4.67
N HIS A 36 8.45 1.75 3.56
CA HIS A 36 7.85 1.79 2.23
C HIS A 36 7.59 0.41 1.63
N LYS A 37 8.25 -0.63 2.14
CA LYS A 37 8.11 -1.99 1.60
C LYS A 37 7.52 -2.91 2.66
N TYR A 38 6.50 -3.66 2.25
CA TYR A 38 5.78 -4.58 3.13
C TYR A 38 5.57 -5.90 2.43
N LEU A 39 5.48 -6.97 3.22
CA LEU A 39 4.97 -8.26 2.76
C LEU A 39 3.64 -8.47 3.43
N VAL A 40 2.62 -8.68 2.62
CA VAL A 40 1.24 -8.78 3.11
C VAL A 40 0.67 -10.14 2.74
N ASP A 41 0.04 -10.80 3.71
CA ASP A 41 -0.60 -12.08 3.49
C ASP A 41 -1.70 -11.95 2.43
N ASN A 42 -1.81 -12.96 1.54
CA ASN A 42 -2.76 -12.98 0.43
C ASN A 42 -4.19 -12.66 0.83
N TYR A 43 -4.59 -13.07 2.01
CA TYR A 43 -5.99 -13.01 2.44
C TYR A 43 -6.26 -11.86 3.40
N THR A 44 -5.31 -10.96 3.57
CA THR A 44 -5.53 -9.73 4.33
C THR A 44 -6.53 -8.84 3.59
N ARG A 45 -7.50 -8.29 4.30
CA ARG A 45 -8.41 -7.30 3.72
C ARG A 45 -7.77 -5.93 3.73
N PHE A 46 -8.07 -5.15 2.70
CA PHE A 46 -7.52 -3.80 2.64
C PHE A 46 -7.95 -2.93 3.83
N ALA A 47 -9.13 -3.17 4.38
CA ALA A 47 -9.56 -2.45 5.59
C ALA A 47 -8.59 -2.66 6.75
N ASP A 48 -8.11 -3.89 6.95
CA ASP A 48 -7.14 -4.19 8.00
C ASP A 48 -5.78 -3.59 7.69
N LEU A 49 -5.40 -3.62 6.43
CA LEU A 49 -4.13 -3.04 5.99
C LEU A 49 -4.12 -1.52 6.20
N LEU A 50 -5.25 -0.87 5.98
CA LEU A 50 -5.38 0.56 6.24
C LEU A 50 -5.07 0.89 7.71
N LEU A 51 -5.54 0.07 8.63
CA LEU A 51 -5.25 0.25 10.06
C LEU A 51 -3.76 0.07 10.36
N VAL A 52 -3.12 -0.88 9.69
CA VAL A 52 -1.68 -1.08 9.85
C VAL A 52 -0.91 0.15 9.37
N PHE A 53 -1.23 0.65 8.19
CA PHE A 53 -0.56 1.82 7.64
C PHE A 53 -0.81 3.07 8.50
N ARG A 54 -2.03 3.22 8.99
CA ARG A 54 -2.39 4.35 9.85
C ARG A 54 -1.51 4.42 11.10
N ARG A 55 -1.16 3.27 11.66
CA ARG A 55 -0.27 3.22 12.83
C ARG A 55 1.17 3.61 12.52
N ARG A 56 1.56 3.54 11.25
CA ARG A 56 2.92 3.90 10.81
C ARG A 56 3.07 5.38 10.49
N ILE A 57 1.98 6.11 10.49
CA ILE A 57 2.01 7.55 10.20
C ILE A 57 2.16 8.31 11.51
N SER A 58 3.29 9.01 11.65
CA SER A 58 3.63 9.64 12.91
C SER A 58 2.91 10.96 13.18
N ASP A 59 2.51 11.66 12.12
CA ASP A 59 1.94 13.01 12.23
C ASP A 59 0.44 13.05 11.95
N LEU A 60 -0.23 11.91 12.00
CA LEU A 60 -1.67 11.83 11.73
C LEU A 60 -2.46 11.98 13.03
N LYS A 61 -3.41 12.89 13.01
CA LYS A 61 -4.32 13.07 14.14
C LYS A 61 -5.39 11.98 14.16
N PRO A 62 -5.92 11.61 15.33
CA PRO A 62 -6.96 10.57 15.40
C PRO A 62 -8.20 10.87 14.58
N THR A 63 -8.50 12.17 14.38
CA THR A 63 -9.67 12.60 13.62
C THR A 63 -9.42 12.69 12.12
N GLU A 64 -8.16 12.59 11.69
CA GLU A 64 -7.83 12.67 10.28
C GLU A 64 -8.02 11.33 9.58
N SER A 65 -8.49 11.38 8.35
CA SER A 65 -8.64 10.20 7.51
C SER A 65 -7.52 10.12 6.49
N ILE A 66 -7.23 8.90 6.07
CA ILE A 66 -6.31 8.66 4.96
C ILE A 66 -7.02 7.84 3.90
N TYR A 67 -6.57 8.01 2.66
CA TYR A 67 -7.08 7.24 1.53
C TYR A 67 -5.95 6.40 0.95
N MET A 68 -6.32 5.23 0.44
CA MET A 68 -5.40 4.35 -0.28
C MET A 68 -5.81 4.27 -1.74
N PHE A 69 -4.83 4.42 -2.62
CA PHE A 69 -5.01 4.28 -4.06
C PHE A 69 -4.09 3.19 -4.56
N VAL A 70 -4.55 2.42 -5.53
CA VAL A 70 -3.79 1.30 -6.06
C VAL A 70 -3.44 1.53 -7.53
N GLY A 71 -2.22 1.12 -7.89
CA GLY A 71 -1.77 1.08 -9.28
C GLY A 71 -1.13 2.36 -9.77
N GLU A 72 -0.67 2.32 -11.02
CA GLU A 72 -0.04 3.46 -11.69
C GLU A 72 -1.07 4.53 -12.05
N ASP A 73 -2.27 4.10 -12.43
CA ASP A 73 -3.41 5.00 -12.62
C ASP A 73 -4.25 4.92 -11.35
N PRO A 74 -4.03 5.82 -10.40
CA PRO A 74 -4.50 5.61 -9.03
C PRO A 74 -6.01 5.49 -8.94
N THR A 75 -6.45 4.37 -8.39
CA THR A 75 -7.85 4.09 -8.15
C THR A 75 -8.05 3.78 -6.67
N LEU A 76 -9.12 4.28 -6.08
CA LEU A 76 -9.42 4.01 -4.68
C LEU A 76 -9.52 2.51 -4.44
N VAL A 77 -8.86 2.06 -3.37
CA VAL A 77 -8.83 0.66 -3.00
C VAL A 77 -10.20 0.23 -2.45
N PRO A 78 -10.74 -0.90 -2.94
CA PRO A 78 -11.97 -1.46 -2.34
C PRO A 78 -11.61 -2.11 -1.00
N LEU A 79 -11.98 -1.46 0.09
CA LEU A 79 -11.55 -1.85 1.44
C LEU A 79 -12.03 -3.23 1.87
N HIS A 80 -13.15 -3.70 1.31
CA HIS A 80 -13.74 -4.99 1.69
C HIS A 80 -13.05 -6.18 1.02
N LYS A 81 -12.24 -5.95 0.00
CA LYS A 81 -11.58 -7.03 -0.74
C LYS A 81 -10.28 -7.46 -0.09
N GLU A 82 -9.94 -8.74 -0.32
CA GLU A 82 -8.63 -9.26 0.05
C GLU A 82 -7.58 -8.79 -0.95
N VAL A 83 -6.34 -8.67 -0.47
CA VAL A 83 -5.25 -8.16 -1.31
C VAL A 83 -5.02 -9.02 -2.53
N LYS A 84 -5.19 -10.36 -2.39
CA LYS A 84 -5.01 -11.27 -3.52
C LYS A 84 -6.03 -11.03 -4.63
N GLU A 85 -7.27 -10.72 -4.30
CA GLU A 85 -8.31 -10.44 -5.28
C GLU A 85 -7.93 -9.26 -6.17
N VAL A 86 -7.43 -8.20 -5.55
CA VAL A 86 -7.00 -7.01 -6.29
C VAL A 86 -5.72 -7.31 -7.08
N PHE A 87 -4.77 -8.02 -6.46
CA PHE A 87 -3.50 -8.37 -7.10
C PHE A 87 -3.73 -9.18 -8.37
N ASP A 88 -4.63 -10.16 -8.33
CA ASP A 88 -4.91 -11.02 -9.48
C ASP A 88 -5.52 -10.26 -10.66
N ASN A 89 -6.17 -9.13 -10.38
CA ASN A 89 -6.80 -8.29 -11.39
C ASN A 89 -5.91 -7.14 -11.87
N LEU A 90 -4.74 -6.97 -11.25
CA LEU A 90 -3.80 -5.93 -11.67
C LEU A 90 -2.78 -6.50 -12.63
N ASN A 91 -2.48 -5.73 -13.66
CA ASN A 91 -1.39 -6.07 -14.57
C ASN A 91 -0.08 -5.53 -13.97
N THR A 92 0.48 -6.26 -13.02
CA THR A 92 1.66 -5.82 -12.29
C THR A 92 2.85 -6.73 -12.52
N CYS A 93 4.02 -6.26 -12.06
CA CYS A 93 5.26 -7.04 -12.12
C CYS A 93 5.48 -7.87 -10.85
N GLY A 94 4.40 -8.28 -10.17
CA GLY A 94 4.47 -9.15 -9.02
C GLY A 94 4.43 -8.43 -7.66
N PHE A 95 4.08 -7.15 -7.65
CA PHE A 95 3.90 -6.39 -6.42
C PHE A 95 2.73 -5.42 -6.58
N ILE A 96 2.22 -4.91 -5.46
CA ILE A 96 1.18 -3.89 -5.47
C ILE A 96 1.78 -2.57 -5.02
N LYS A 97 1.57 -1.54 -5.82
CA LYS A 97 1.94 -0.17 -5.45
C LYS A 97 0.71 0.50 -4.85
N ILE A 98 0.85 0.98 -3.62
CA ILE A 98 -0.20 1.72 -2.92
C ILE A 98 0.30 3.14 -2.68
N THR A 99 -0.55 4.10 -2.99
CA THR A 99 -0.32 5.49 -2.61
C THR A 99 -1.29 5.83 -1.50
N ILE A 100 -0.77 6.32 -0.37
CA ILE A 100 -1.63 6.84 0.69
C ILE A 100 -1.56 8.35 0.71
N ALA A 101 -2.70 8.96 0.96
CA ALA A 101 -2.82 10.41 1.00
C ALA A 101 -3.70 10.81 2.16
N ARG A 102 -3.36 11.93 2.79
CA ARG A 102 -4.20 12.52 3.83
C ARG A 102 -5.42 13.13 3.18
N GLU A 103 -6.56 13.01 3.85
CA GLU A 103 -7.73 13.71 3.40
C GLU A 103 -7.47 15.22 3.45
N ASN A 104 -7.51 15.85 2.29
CA ASN A 104 -7.37 17.30 2.20
C ASN A 104 -8.73 17.94 2.41
N THR A 105 -8.87 18.59 3.54
CA THR A 105 -10.04 19.39 3.79
C THR A 105 -9.73 20.81 3.35
N PHE A 106 -10.39 21.28 2.32
CA PHE A 106 -10.16 22.62 1.82
C PHE A 106 -10.52 23.64 2.88
N GLY A 107 -9.69 24.67 2.96
CA GLY A 107 -9.87 25.70 3.95
C GLY A 107 -9.31 25.37 5.31
N SER A 108 -8.68 24.24 5.45
CA SER A 108 -8.03 23.87 6.69
C SER A 108 -6.53 23.96 6.58
#